data_eb785a292848bd250744a9f32e01ee8d
#
_entry.id   eb785a292848bd250744a9f32e01ee8d
#
_cell.length_a   1.000
_cell.length_b   1.000
_cell.length_c   1.000
_cell.angle_alpha   90.00
_cell.angle_beta   90.00
_cell.angle_gamma   90.00
#
_symmetry.space_group_name_H-M   'P 1'
#
loop_
_entity.id
_entity.type
_entity.pdbx_description
1 polymer ?
#
loop_
_entity_poly.entity_id
_entity_poly.type
_entity_poly.pdbx_seq_one_letter_code
_entity_poly.pdbx_strand_id
1 'polypeptide(L)'
;ADKAAVDSMRSELNNLEMKGQIVIGEGELDEAPMLYIGEKLGTNNGPEFDIAVDPLEGTNFAANNLPGALSVIAVAEKNSLFNAPETYMEKISTKITEKNVIDLDYTVKQNISNLSDYLNKKPEELTACILDRPRHKEIIEELKKLKVNLKLITDGDVSGALLVTDEKYNVDIFLGIGGGPEGVLAASALDAFNCNFQCRFLFKTEKDKERAKKI
;
A
#
# COMPACT_ATOMS: atom_id res chain seq x y z
N ALA A 1 7.64 16.15 -11.58
CA ALA A 1 7.96 14.73 -11.40
C ALA A 1 6.77 13.88 -11.86
N ASP A 2 5.57 14.09 -11.31
CA ASP A 2 4.38 13.30 -11.52
C ASP A 2 4.01 13.18 -13.02
N LYS A 3 3.72 14.27 -13.71
CA LYS A 3 3.46 14.25 -15.16
C LYS A 3 4.50 13.47 -15.97
N ALA A 4 5.77 13.58 -15.63
CA ALA A 4 6.84 12.86 -16.34
C ALA A 4 6.75 11.34 -16.11
N ALA A 5 6.40 10.91 -14.89
CA ALA A 5 6.19 9.53 -14.56
C ALA A 5 4.97 8.96 -15.32
N VAL A 6 3.85 9.68 -15.31
CA VAL A 6 2.63 9.33 -16.08
C VAL A 6 2.92 9.18 -17.57
N ASP A 7 3.57 10.19 -18.18
CA ASP A 7 3.88 10.18 -19.60
C ASP A 7 4.80 9.00 -19.98
N SER A 8 5.83 8.73 -19.16
CA SER A 8 6.75 7.62 -19.37
C SER A 8 6.06 6.26 -19.20
N MET A 9 5.30 6.05 -18.12
CA MET A 9 4.58 4.81 -17.91
C MET A 9 3.60 4.53 -19.05
N ARG A 10 2.80 5.51 -19.45
CA ARG A 10 1.85 5.37 -20.56
C ARG A 10 2.55 5.02 -21.86
N SER A 11 3.66 5.69 -22.17
CA SER A 11 4.43 5.44 -23.38
C SER A 11 4.96 4.00 -23.43
N GLU A 12 5.58 3.55 -22.36
CA GLU A 12 6.17 2.20 -22.29
C GLU A 12 5.10 1.11 -22.29
N LEU A 13 4.04 1.28 -21.50
CA LEU A 13 2.94 0.30 -21.44
C LEU A 13 2.22 0.14 -22.78
N ASN A 14 2.08 1.23 -23.58
CA ASN A 14 1.46 1.16 -24.89
C ASN A 14 2.28 0.43 -25.96
N ASN A 15 3.58 0.19 -25.71
CA ASN A 15 4.43 -0.60 -26.60
C ASN A 15 4.36 -2.11 -26.33
N LEU A 16 3.71 -2.55 -25.24
CA LEU A 16 3.64 -3.96 -24.87
C LEU A 16 2.51 -4.69 -25.60
N GLU A 17 2.77 -5.93 -26.02
CA GLU A 17 1.75 -6.80 -26.62
C GLU A 17 0.81 -7.34 -25.53
N MET A 18 -0.14 -6.50 -25.12
CA MET A 18 -1.14 -6.82 -24.13
C MET A 18 -2.44 -6.03 -24.38
N LYS A 19 -3.50 -6.43 -23.68
CA LYS A 19 -4.75 -5.69 -23.50
C LYS A 19 -4.86 -5.31 -22.03
N GLY A 20 -4.15 -4.26 -21.63
CA GLY A 20 -4.14 -3.76 -20.27
C GLY A 20 -5.32 -2.84 -20.00
N GLN A 21 -5.83 -2.87 -18.78
CA GLN A 21 -6.79 -1.89 -18.27
C GLN A 21 -6.38 -1.40 -16.89
N ILE A 22 -6.33 -0.08 -16.72
CA ILE A 22 -6.10 0.53 -15.42
C ILE A 22 -7.33 0.26 -14.53
N VAL A 23 -7.12 -0.39 -13.40
CA VAL A 23 -8.15 -0.65 -12.37
C VAL A 23 -7.91 0.14 -11.10
N ILE A 24 -6.67 0.52 -10.83
CA ILE A 24 -6.24 1.48 -9.82
C ILE A 24 -5.33 2.48 -10.51
N GLY A 25 -5.62 3.75 -10.41
CA GLY A 25 -4.87 4.84 -11.06
C GLY A 25 -5.16 6.17 -10.41
N GLU A 26 -4.74 7.24 -11.06
CA GLU A 26 -4.96 8.61 -10.59
C GLU A 26 -6.05 9.29 -11.41
N GLY A 27 -6.95 9.99 -10.71
CA GLY A 27 -8.02 10.76 -11.33
C GLY A 27 -9.25 9.96 -11.73
N GLU A 28 -10.37 10.68 -11.86
CA GLU A 28 -11.62 10.12 -12.38
C GLU A 28 -11.57 10.05 -13.93
N LEU A 29 -12.45 9.23 -14.51
CA LEU A 29 -12.65 9.13 -15.95
C LEU A 29 -12.68 10.52 -16.60
N ASP A 30 -11.88 10.72 -17.64
CA ASP A 30 -11.74 11.94 -18.47
C ASP A 30 -10.75 13.01 -17.96
N GLU A 31 -10.03 12.82 -16.86
CA GLU A 31 -8.95 13.74 -16.47
C GLU A 31 -7.59 13.34 -17.08
N ALA A 32 -7.46 13.42 -18.41
CA ALA A 32 -6.13 13.39 -19.03
C ALA A 32 -5.31 14.63 -18.56
N PRO A 33 -4.06 14.45 -18.07
CA PRO A 33 -3.07 13.49 -18.56
C PRO A 33 -2.78 12.29 -17.63
N MET A 34 -3.56 12.03 -16.60
CA MET A 34 -3.33 10.96 -15.63
C MET A 34 -3.62 9.57 -16.20
N LEU A 35 -3.03 8.52 -15.59
CA LEU A 35 -3.38 7.12 -15.84
C LEU A 35 -4.66 6.81 -15.05
N TYR A 36 -5.82 7.05 -15.69
CA TYR A 36 -7.13 7.01 -15.04
C TYR A 36 -7.76 5.62 -15.05
N ILE A 37 -8.63 5.36 -14.10
CA ILE A 37 -9.36 4.08 -13.99
C ILE A 37 -10.20 3.85 -15.25
N GLY A 38 -10.00 2.69 -15.90
CA GLY A 38 -10.64 2.32 -17.16
C GLY A 38 -9.81 2.63 -18.41
N GLU A 39 -8.69 3.37 -18.29
CA GLU A 39 -7.76 3.59 -19.41
C GLU A 39 -7.24 2.26 -19.94
N LYS A 40 -7.26 2.10 -21.26
CA LYS A 40 -6.74 0.90 -21.94
C LYS A 40 -5.33 1.17 -22.43
N LEU A 41 -4.44 0.23 -22.16
CA LEU A 41 -3.02 0.29 -22.48
C LEU A 41 -2.57 -0.98 -23.20
N GLY A 42 -1.50 -0.83 -23.97
CA GLY A 42 -0.93 -1.89 -24.78
C GLY A 42 -1.37 -1.82 -26.24
N THR A 43 -0.81 -2.70 -27.05
CA THR A 43 -1.08 -2.75 -28.51
C THR A 43 -2.47 -3.32 -28.86
N ASN A 44 -3.26 -3.66 -27.87
CA ASN A 44 -4.55 -4.35 -28.00
C ASN A 44 -4.42 -5.77 -28.62
N ASN A 45 -3.22 -6.34 -28.58
CA ASN A 45 -2.91 -7.73 -28.94
C ASN A 45 -2.29 -8.44 -27.74
N GLY A 46 -2.55 -9.74 -27.58
CA GLY A 46 -1.97 -10.53 -26.49
C GLY A 46 -2.91 -10.73 -25.30
N PRO A 47 -2.36 -11.09 -24.14
CA PRO A 47 -3.15 -11.41 -22.95
C PRO A 47 -3.84 -10.19 -22.35
N GLU A 48 -4.89 -10.43 -21.57
CA GLU A 48 -5.65 -9.40 -20.87
C GLU A 48 -5.15 -9.24 -19.43
N PHE A 49 -4.89 -7.99 -19.02
CA PHE A 49 -4.38 -7.68 -17.69
C PHE A 49 -5.15 -6.54 -17.03
N ASP A 50 -5.27 -6.64 -15.70
CA ASP A 50 -5.54 -5.53 -14.82
C ASP A 50 -4.23 -4.85 -14.43
N ILE A 51 -4.24 -3.52 -14.40
CA ILE A 51 -3.06 -2.71 -14.07
C ILE A 51 -3.45 -1.76 -12.94
N ALA A 52 -2.66 -1.77 -11.86
CA ALA A 52 -2.74 -0.79 -10.79
C ALA A 52 -1.47 0.06 -10.81
N VAL A 53 -1.60 1.37 -10.75
CA VAL A 53 -0.46 2.31 -10.79
C VAL A 53 -0.58 3.38 -9.72
N ASP A 54 0.57 3.80 -9.22
CA ASP A 54 0.83 5.07 -8.57
C ASP A 54 2.09 5.65 -9.21
N PRO A 55 1.97 6.58 -10.17
CA PRO A 55 3.11 7.13 -10.90
C PRO A 55 4.11 7.84 -10.01
N LEU A 56 3.67 8.41 -8.89
CA LEU A 56 4.53 9.11 -7.94
C LEU A 56 4.09 8.91 -6.48
N GLU A 57 4.33 7.74 -5.95
CA GLU A 57 4.17 7.44 -4.53
C GLU A 57 5.21 8.22 -3.69
N GLY A 58 4.75 8.89 -2.65
CA GLY A 58 5.62 9.74 -1.84
C GLY A 58 5.88 11.11 -2.47
N THR A 59 4.85 11.79 -2.93
CA THR A 59 4.93 13.10 -3.59
C THR A 59 5.69 14.16 -2.77
N ASN A 60 5.58 14.14 -1.44
CA ASN A 60 6.34 15.04 -0.56
C ASN A 60 7.85 14.78 -0.62
N PHE A 61 8.29 13.54 -0.81
CA PHE A 61 9.71 13.24 -0.98
C PHE A 61 10.24 13.88 -2.27
N ALA A 62 9.51 13.72 -3.38
CA ALA A 62 9.88 14.32 -4.65
C ALA A 62 9.86 15.86 -4.59
N ALA A 63 8.83 16.45 -3.97
CA ALA A 63 8.69 17.91 -3.86
C ALA A 63 9.81 18.55 -3.05
N ASN A 64 10.33 17.85 -2.05
CA ASN A 64 11.38 18.34 -1.14
C ASN A 64 12.78 17.81 -1.49
N ASN A 65 12.94 17.16 -2.64
CA ASN A 65 14.20 16.54 -3.08
C ASN A 65 14.79 15.57 -2.04
N LEU A 66 13.91 14.79 -1.40
CA LEU A 66 14.25 13.75 -0.44
C LEU A 66 14.25 12.38 -1.12
N PRO A 67 15.04 11.42 -0.63
CA PRO A 67 15.00 10.04 -1.12
C PRO A 67 13.71 9.35 -0.66
N GLY A 68 13.19 8.40 -1.47
CA GLY A 68 12.08 7.53 -1.07
C GLY A 68 10.83 7.65 -1.93
N ALA A 69 10.74 8.61 -2.85
CA ALA A 69 9.68 8.62 -3.86
C ALA A 69 9.85 7.44 -4.82
N LEU A 70 8.74 6.79 -5.16
CA LEU A 70 8.69 5.62 -6.04
C LEU A 70 7.68 5.83 -7.17
N SER A 71 7.88 5.13 -8.27
CA SER A 71 6.84 4.86 -9.25
C SER A 71 6.44 3.38 -9.09
N VAL A 72 5.17 3.14 -8.87
CA VAL A 72 4.67 1.80 -8.51
C VAL A 72 3.71 1.30 -9.58
N ILE A 73 3.89 0.04 -9.98
CA ILE A 73 2.98 -0.66 -10.88
C ILE A 73 2.78 -2.10 -10.41
N ALA A 74 1.54 -2.55 -10.43
CA ALA A 74 1.18 -3.96 -10.30
C ALA A 74 0.38 -4.40 -11.51
N VAL A 75 0.70 -5.59 -12.03
CA VAL A 75 0.03 -6.19 -13.18
C VAL A 75 -0.41 -7.60 -12.82
N ALA A 76 -1.64 -7.92 -13.06
CA ALA A 76 -2.20 -9.25 -12.82
C ALA A 76 -3.13 -9.66 -13.97
N GLU A 77 -3.49 -10.94 -14.02
CA GLU A 77 -4.50 -11.41 -14.96
C GLU A 77 -5.81 -10.63 -14.79
N LYS A 78 -6.54 -10.46 -15.86
CA LYS A 78 -7.81 -9.73 -15.85
C LYS A 78 -8.76 -10.21 -14.75
N ASN A 79 -9.38 -9.28 -14.05
CA ASN A 79 -10.27 -9.48 -12.90
C ASN A 79 -9.57 -10.07 -11.66
N SER A 80 -8.26 -9.94 -11.55
CA SER A 80 -7.49 -10.41 -10.39
C SER A 80 -7.11 -9.29 -9.42
N LEU A 81 -7.08 -8.03 -9.85
CA LEU A 81 -6.87 -6.90 -8.94
C LEU A 81 -8.20 -6.35 -8.42
N PHE A 82 -8.24 -6.09 -7.15
CA PHE A 82 -9.41 -5.51 -6.50
C PHE A 82 -9.55 -4.03 -6.85
N ASN A 83 -10.70 -3.64 -7.36
CA ASN A 83 -11.04 -2.23 -7.63
C ASN A 83 -11.35 -1.51 -6.31
N ALA A 84 -10.34 -1.07 -5.58
CA ALA A 84 -10.56 -0.38 -4.31
C ALA A 84 -11.14 1.02 -4.54
N PRO A 85 -12.19 1.40 -3.80
CA PRO A 85 -12.68 2.77 -3.82
C PRO A 85 -11.66 3.73 -3.19
N GLU A 86 -11.69 4.99 -3.58
CA GLU A 86 -10.94 6.07 -2.93
C GLU A 86 -11.49 6.36 -1.53
N THR A 87 -11.19 5.46 -0.60
CA THR A 87 -11.49 5.59 0.83
C THR A 87 -10.33 5.05 1.65
N TYR A 88 -10.31 5.34 2.94
CA TYR A 88 -9.25 4.86 3.80
C TYR A 88 -9.40 3.39 4.16
N MET A 89 -8.26 2.72 4.28
CA MET A 89 -8.12 1.39 4.85
C MET A 89 -7.22 1.42 6.08
N GLU A 90 -7.58 0.64 7.08
CA GLU A 90 -6.65 0.16 8.10
C GLU A 90 -5.81 -0.97 7.52
N LYS A 91 -4.52 -0.97 7.80
CA LYS A 91 -3.54 -1.88 7.18
C LYS A 91 -2.55 -2.38 8.23
N ILE A 92 -2.18 -3.66 8.11
CA ILE A 92 -1.12 -4.28 8.88
C ILE A 92 -0.33 -5.24 8.00
N SER A 93 1.00 -5.24 8.10
CA SER A 93 1.83 -6.21 7.41
C SER A 93 3.03 -6.66 8.24
N THR A 94 3.48 -7.89 7.98
CA THR A 94 4.71 -8.49 8.51
C THR A 94 5.22 -9.54 7.55
N LYS A 95 6.51 -9.88 7.63
CA LYS A 95 7.10 -11.01 6.90
C LYS A 95 6.59 -12.37 7.40
N ILE A 96 6.02 -12.42 8.59
CA ILE A 96 5.56 -13.67 9.22
C ILE A 96 4.21 -14.08 8.62
N THR A 97 4.17 -15.25 8.00
CA THR A 97 2.97 -15.80 7.34
C THR A 97 2.16 -16.71 8.27
N GLU A 98 2.66 -17.01 9.48
CA GLU A 98 1.97 -17.83 10.45
C GLU A 98 0.67 -17.17 10.90
N LYS A 99 -0.40 -17.98 10.96
CA LYS A 99 -1.73 -17.48 11.33
C LYS A 99 -1.76 -17.03 12.80
N ASN A 100 -2.57 -16.04 13.08
CA ASN A 100 -2.81 -15.49 14.43
C ASN A 100 -1.59 -14.79 15.06
N VAL A 101 -0.51 -14.57 14.33
CA VAL A 101 0.60 -13.74 14.82
C VAL A 101 0.21 -12.28 14.78
N ILE A 102 -0.38 -11.83 13.66
CA ILE A 102 -0.97 -10.48 13.54
C ILE A 102 -2.41 -10.58 13.07
N ASP A 103 -3.24 -9.64 13.52
CA ASP A 103 -4.64 -9.52 13.08
C ASP A 103 -5.13 -8.08 13.27
N LEU A 104 -5.94 -7.56 12.33
CA LEU A 104 -6.59 -6.24 12.46
C LEU A 104 -7.64 -6.19 13.59
N ASP A 105 -8.15 -7.32 14.03
CA ASP A 105 -9.07 -7.41 15.17
C ASP A 105 -8.36 -7.43 16.53
N TYR A 106 -7.03 -7.57 16.52
CA TYR A 106 -6.22 -7.48 17.74
C TYR A 106 -5.89 -6.00 18.06
N THR A 107 -5.74 -5.73 19.34
CA THR A 107 -5.16 -4.45 19.77
C THR A 107 -3.69 -4.35 19.33
N VAL A 108 -3.15 -3.13 19.25
CA VAL A 108 -1.72 -2.91 18.98
C VAL A 108 -0.87 -3.74 19.95
N LYS A 109 -1.23 -3.74 21.24
CA LYS A 109 -0.53 -4.52 22.27
C LYS A 109 -0.56 -6.02 21.98
N GLN A 110 -1.69 -6.58 21.57
CA GLN A 110 -1.78 -7.99 21.22
C GLN A 110 -0.93 -8.37 20.02
N ASN A 111 -0.99 -7.56 18.94
CA ASN A 111 -0.16 -7.75 17.76
C ASN A 111 1.33 -7.75 18.12
N ILE A 112 1.77 -6.77 18.92
CA ILE A 112 3.17 -6.68 19.34
C ILE A 112 3.55 -7.85 20.25
N SER A 113 2.68 -8.27 21.21
CA SER A 113 2.95 -9.41 22.07
C SER A 113 3.11 -10.71 21.28
N ASN A 114 2.15 -10.99 20.40
CA ASN A 114 2.18 -12.21 19.58
C ASN A 114 3.42 -12.26 18.67
N LEU A 115 3.76 -11.10 18.06
CA LEU A 115 4.94 -11.01 17.20
C LEU A 115 6.25 -11.18 18.01
N SER A 116 6.32 -10.58 19.20
CA SER A 116 7.41 -10.77 20.18
C SER A 116 7.61 -12.25 20.52
N ASP A 117 6.53 -12.91 20.89
CA ASP A 117 6.55 -14.32 21.29
C ASP A 117 6.98 -15.20 20.11
N TYR A 118 6.43 -14.97 18.92
CA TYR A 118 6.78 -15.72 17.71
C TYR A 118 8.25 -15.58 17.33
N LEU A 119 8.77 -14.33 17.34
CA LEU A 119 10.15 -14.04 16.98
C LEU A 119 11.14 -14.32 18.11
N ASN A 120 10.66 -14.67 19.30
CA ASN A 120 11.48 -14.77 20.52
C ASN A 120 12.31 -13.51 20.79
N LYS A 121 11.69 -12.34 20.58
CA LYS A 121 12.24 -10.99 20.79
C LYS A 121 11.44 -10.29 21.88
N LYS A 122 12.06 -9.36 22.60
CA LYS A 122 11.32 -8.43 23.44
C LYS A 122 10.70 -7.31 22.60
N PRO A 123 9.61 -6.64 23.07
CA PRO A 123 9.02 -5.51 22.34
C PRO A 123 10.03 -4.42 21.97
N GLU A 124 11.00 -4.11 22.83
CA GLU A 124 12.06 -3.14 22.58
C GLU A 124 13.10 -3.56 21.50
N GLU A 125 13.05 -4.80 21.06
CA GLU A 125 13.87 -5.34 19.96
C GLU A 125 13.12 -5.36 18.64
N LEU A 126 11.77 -5.10 18.67
CA LEU A 126 10.95 -4.98 17.48
C LEU A 126 10.99 -3.56 16.94
N THR A 127 10.82 -3.44 15.63
CA THR A 127 10.68 -2.16 14.94
C THR A 127 9.34 -2.11 14.19
N ALA A 128 8.52 -1.13 14.50
CA ALA A 128 7.28 -0.83 13.79
C ALA A 128 7.46 0.35 12.85
N CYS A 129 7.08 0.19 11.58
CA CYS A 129 6.98 1.29 10.63
C CYS A 129 5.55 1.84 10.62
N ILE A 130 5.41 3.16 10.65
CA ILE A 130 4.13 3.86 10.63
C ILE A 130 4.32 5.27 10.07
N LEU A 131 3.32 5.77 9.33
CA LEU A 131 3.32 7.16 8.87
C LEU A 131 3.09 8.14 10.04
N ASP A 132 3.92 9.17 10.10
CA ASP A 132 3.76 10.28 11.06
C ASP A 132 2.62 11.21 10.61
N ARG A 133 1.42 10.83 10.97
CA ARG A 133 0.18 11.55 10.67
C ARG A 133 -0.70 11.67 11.93
N PRO A 134 -1.46 12.76 12.09
CA PRO A 134 -2.34 12.93 13.24
C PRO A 134 -3.28 11.75 13.52
N ARG A 135 -3.74 11.07 12.47
CA ARG A 135 -4.61 9.89 12.56
C ARG A 135 -3.96 8.66 13.18
N HIS A 136 -2.64 8.63 13.27
CA HIS A 136 -1.88 7.53 13.86
C HIS A 136 -1.40 7.80 15.29
N LYS A 137 -1.74 8.96 15.85
CA LYS A 137 -1.24 9.38 17.15
C LYS A 137 -1.46 8.34 18.25
N GLU A 138 -2.64 7.76 18.32
CA GLU A 138 -2.98 6.77 19.35
C GLU A 138 -2.15 5.49 19.19
N ILE A 139 -1.98 4.99 17.96
CA ILE A 139 -1.14 3.82 17.65
C ILE A 139 0.31 4.10 18.03
N ILE A 140 0.84 5.26 17.65
CA ILE A 140 2.22 5.68 17.96
C ILE A 140 2.44 5.77 19.49
N GLU A 141 1.48 6.33 20.23
CA GLU A 141 1.58 6.42 21.68
C GLU A 141 1.54 5.04 22.35
N GLU A 142 0.73 4.12 21.84
CA GLU A 142 0.69 2.75 22.35
C GLU A 142 1.98 1.97 22.08
N LEU A 143 2.53 2.07 20.87
CA LEU A 143 3.84 1.48 20.51
C LEU A 143 4.96 2.04 21.40
N LYS A 144 4.96 3.35 21.69
CA LYS A 144 5.93 3.98 22.63
C LYS A 144 5.81 3.43 24.05
N LYS A 145 4.58 3.23 24.55
CA LYS A 145 4.36 2.64 25.88
C LYS A 145 4.89 1.22 25.96
N LEU A 146 4.82 0.47 24.86
CA LEU A 146 5.36 -0.88 24.72
C LEU A 146 6.87 -0.89 24.49
N LYS A 147 7.50 0.28 24.32
CA LYS A 147 8.94 0.47 24.02
C LYS A 147 9.38 -0.12 22.67
N VAL A 148 8.45 -0.29 21.75
CA VAL A 148 8.76 -0.72 20.38
C VAL A 148 9.56 0.39 19.67
N ASN A 149 10.59 0.02 18.92
CA ASN A 149 11.33 0.97 18.08
C ASN A 149 10.41 1.47 16.96
N LEU A 150 10.41 2.78 16.71
CA LEU A 150 9.56 3.40 15.71
C LEU A 150 10.38 3.88 14.51
N LYS A 151 10.01 3.40 13.34
CA LYS A 151 10.40 3.98 12.07
C LYS A 151 9.26 4.87 11.56
N LEU A 152 9.29 6.14 11.96
CA LEU A 152 8.32 7.13 11.50
C LEU A 152 8.69 7.60 10.10
N ILE A 153 7.77 7.47 9.16
CA ILE A 153 7.92 7.97 7.79
C ILE A 153 6.91 9.11 7.55
N THR A 154 7.34 10.10 6.81
CA THR A 154 6.51 11.29 6.57
C THR A 154 5.62 11.14 5.35
N ASP A 155 5.91 10.19 4.46
CA ASP A 155 5.14 9.88 3.27
C ASP A 155 5.43 8.44 2.82
N GLY A 156 4.68 7.93 1.83
CA GLY A 156 4.95 6.61 1.25
C GLY A 156 4.25 5.45 1.99
N ASP A 157 2.95 5.27 1.76
CA ASP A 157 2.15 4.21 2.38
C ASP A 157 2.51 2.82 1.83
N VAL A 158 2.69 2.72 0.51
CA VAL A 158 3.11 1.47 -0.15
C VAL A 158 4.54 1.14 0.24
N SER A 159 5.45 2.11 0.10
CA SER A 159 6.86 1.91 0.44
C SER A 159 7.07 1.53 1.90
N GLY A 160 6.31 2.14 2.81
CA GLY A 160 6.32 1.81 4.25
C GLY A 160 5.90 0.38 4.53
N ALA A 161 4.81 -0.08 3.90
CA ALA A 161 4.32 -1.44 4.05
C ALA A 161 5.31 -2.50 3.52
N LEU A 162 6.09 -2.15 2.49
CA LEU A 162 7.08 -3.04 1.89
C LEU A 162 8.36 -3.19 2.70
N LEU A 163 8.61 -2.35 3.70
CA LEU A 163 9.84 -2.45 4.51
C LEU A 163 9.93 -3.76 5.30
N VAL A 164 8.82 -4.47 5.50
CA VAL A 164 8.82 -5.78 6.18
C VAL A 164 9.38 -6.91 5.31
N THR A 165 9.56 -6.70 4.00
CA THR A 165 9.94 -7.77 3.05
C THR A 165 11.38 -8.21 3.17
N ASP A 166 12.28 -7.33 3.63
CA ASP A 166 13.72 -7.58 3.66
C ASP A 166 14.31 -7.13 5.00
N GLU A 167 15.08 -8.01 5.63
CA GLU A 167 15.74 -7.79 6.94
C GLU A 167 16.67 -6.57 6.94
N LYS A 168 17.23 -6.18 5.80
CA LYS A 168 18.09 -4.99 5.69
C LYS A 168 17.36 -3.70 6.10
N TYR A 169 16.03 -3.65 6.02
CA TYR A 169 15.25 -2.49 6.43
C TYR A 169 15.01 -2.43 7.94
N ASN A 170 15.25 -3.55 8.64
CA ASN A 170 15.04 -3.70 10.09
C ASN A 170 13.63 -3.22 10.52
N VAL A 171 12.59 -3.75 9.86
CA VAL A 171 11.18 -3.51 10.20
C VAL A 171 10.49 -4.85 10.35
N ASP A 172 9.91 -5.09 11.53
CA ASP A 172 9.21 -6.34 11.84
C ASP A 172 7.72 -6.24 11.51
N ILE A 173 7.14 -5.05 11.61
CA ILE A 173 5.71 -4.81 11.39
C ILE A 173 5.45 -3.42 10.81
N PHE A 174 4.51 -3.31 9.89
CA PHE A 174 3.91 -2.05 9.46
C PHE A 174 2.48 -1.97 9.97
N LEU A 175 2.09 -0.81 10.45
CA LEU A 175 0.75 -0.50 10.94
C LEU A 175 0.34 0.86 10.38
N GLY A 176 -0.90 0.99 9.91
CA GLY A 176 -1.33 2.31 9.48
C GLY A 176 -2.73 2.38 8.91
N ILE A 177 -3.11 3.61 8.61
CA ILE A 177 -4.35 3.96 7.92
C ILE A 177 -3.94 4.79 6.70
N GLY A 178 -4.25 4.27 5.51
CA GLY A 178 -3.91 4.90 4.24
C GLY A 178 -5.00 4.66 3.19
N GLY A 179 -4.79 5.13 1.98
CA GLY A 179 -5.77 4.98 0.90
C GLY A 179 -6.01 3.53 0.48
N GLY A 180 -7.22 3.25 0.01
CA GLY A 180 -7.59 1.94 -0.53
C GLY A 180 -6.80 1.57 -1.78
N PRO A 181 -6.63 2.46 -2.76
CA PRO A 181 -5.81 2.24 -3.94
C PRO A 181 -4.38 1.79 -3.61
N GLU A 182 -3.70 2.49 -2.71
CA GLU A 182 -2.36 2.12 -2.22
C GLU A 182 -2.37 0.77 -1.49
N GLY A 183 -3.50 0.40 -0.87
CA GLY A 183 -3.70 -0.90 -0.27
C GLY A 183 -3.63 -2.04 -1.28
N VAL A 184 -4.17 -1.86 -2.49
CA VAL A 184 -4.10 -2.87 -3.57
C VAL A 184 -2.67 -3.03 -4.08
N LEU A 185 -1.95 -1.93 -4.27
CA LEU A 185 -0.54 -1.95 -4.67
C LEU A 185 0.34 -2.64 -3.61
N ALA A 186 0.14 -2.30 -2.33
CA ALA A 186 0.85 -2.94 -1.22
C ALA A 186 0.52 -4.43 -1.13
N ALA A 187 -0.75 -4.82 -1.28
CA ALA A 187 -1.18 -6.21 -1.26
C ALA A 187 -0.51 -7.03 -2.37
N SER A 188 -0.50 -6.50 -3.61
CA SER A 188 0.10 -7.17 -4.76
C SER A 188 1.60 -7.43 -4.55
N ALA A 189 2.32 -6.44 -4.02
CA ALA A 189 3.74 -6.58 -3.76
C ALA A 189 4.02 -7.53 -2.58
N LEU A 190 3.29 -7.40 -1.47
CA LEU A 190 3.47 -8.25 -0.28
C LEU A 190 3.13 -9.71 -0.55
N ASP A 191 2.12 -9.99 -1.40
CA ASP A 191 1.82 -11.33 -1.89
C ASP A 191 3.00 -11.92 -2.69
N ALA A 192 3.56 -11.15 -3.61
CA ALA A 192 4.73 -11.56 -4.39
C ALA A 192 5.97 -11.87 -3.51
N PHE A 193 6.11 -11.18 -2.37
CA PHE A 193 7.17 -11.45 -1.38
C PHE A 193 6.79 -12.49 -0.32
N ASN A 194 5.61 -13.10 -0.43
CA ASN A 194 5.10 -14.06 0.54
C ASN A 194 5.07 -13.50 1.98
N CYS A 195 4.53 -12.30 2.12
CA CYS A 195 4.33 -11.62 3.39
C CYS A 195 2.86 -11.66 3.80
N ASN A 196 2.57 -11.55 5.10
CA ASN A 196 1.22 -11.38 5.60
C ASN A 196 0.81 -9.91 5.48
N PHE A 197 -0.32 -9.67 4.83
CA PHE A 197 -0.94 -8.38 4.72
C PHE A 197 -2.44 -8.49 4.97
N GLN A 198 -2.94 -7.64 5.83
CA GLN A 198 -4.37 -7.50 6.07
C GLN A 198 -4.77 -6.05 5.92
N CYS A 199 -5.93 -5.82 5.32
CA CYS A 199 -6.52 -4.49 5.21
C CYS A 199 -8.03 -4.54 5.41
N ARG A 200 -8.58 -3.44 5.92
CA ARG A 200 -10.01 -3.28 6.18
C ARG A 200 -10.44 -1.85 5.89
N PHE A 201 -11.51 -1.67 5.12
CA PHE A 201 -12.05 -0.34 4.85
C PHE A 201 -12.56 0.35 6.11
N LEU A 202 -12.26 1.63 6.20
CA LEU A 202 -12.77 2.54 7.22
C LEU A 202 -13.81 3.48 6.60
N PHE A 203 -15.07 3.08 6.65
CA PHE A 203 -16.17 3.92 6.18
C PHE A 203 -16.56 4.94 7.26
N LYS A 204 -16.09 6.18 7.10
CA LYS A 204 -16.39 7.28 8.02
C LYS A 204 -17.68 8.01 7.67
N THR A 205 -18.13 7.92 6.42
CA THR A 205 -19.30 8.60 5.90
C THR A 205 -20.18 7.63 5.09
N GLU A 206 -21.47 7.95 4.93
CA GLU A 206 -22.34 7.19 4.01
C GLU A 206 -21.82 7.27 2.56
N LYS A 207 -21.18 8.37 2.17
CA LYS A 207 -20.56 8.50 0.84
C LYS A 207 -19.46 7.46 0.60
N ASP A 208 -18.66 7.13 1.61
CA ASP A 208 -17.64 6.09 1.51
C ASP A 208 -18.28 4.72 1.26
N LYS A 209 -19.38 4.43 1.99
CA LYS A 209 -20.13 3.19 1.79
C LYS A 209 -20.79 3.11 0.40
N GLU A 210 -21.30 4.24 -0.10
CA GLU A 210 -21.91 4.32 -1.44
C GLU A 210 -20.85 4.11 -2.53
N ARG A 211 -19.64 4.64 -2.35
CA ARG A 211 -18.52 4.38 -3.27
C ARG A 211 -18.15 2.89 -3.30
N ALA A 212 -18.03 2.27 -2.13
CA ALA A 212 -17.72 0.85 -2.03
C ALA A 212 -18.79 -0.09 -2.62
N LYS A 213 -20.05 0.35 -2.69
CA LYS A 213 -21.16 -0.43 -3.31
C LYS A 213 -21.18 -0.36 -4.83
N LYS A 214 -20.40 0.54 -5.43
CA LYS A 214 -20.35 0.73 -6.89
C LYS A 214 -19.29 -0.11 -7.59
N ILE A 215 -18.54 -0.88 -6.82
CA ILE A 215 -17.47 -1.79 -7.24
C ILE A 215 -18.02 -3.27 -7.28
#